data_e19e3e661d7bae3d4fd81d38bf51d3f7
#
_entry.id   e19e3e661d7bae3d4fd81d38bf51d3f7
#
_cell.length_a   1.000
_cell.length_b   1.000
_cell.length_c   1.000
_cell.angle_alpha   90.00
_cell.angle_beta   90.00
_cell.angle_gamma   90.00
#
_symmetry.space_group_name_H-M   'P 1'
#
loop_
_entity.id
_entity.type
_entity.pdbx_description
1 polymer ?
#
loop_
_entity_poly.entity_id
_entity_poly.type
_entity_poly.pdbx_seq_one_letter_code
_entity_poly.pdbx_strand_id
1 'polypeptide(L)'
;MSERVDILGAGLSGLSSAIVLAKSGKEVHVHEVRQDSGARFDGDFQGIENWTSERDFFDEMREWGLDPDSFKSNSFGVVDLVHPDDAITNPVTDGIAFRVVERGTDSHCIDQGFKRMALEAGVKIHYGVKVDPTQCDIIAAGPKESSAVAFGEIFETSHPNHVTFQLNDKLAPGAYSYMIIIDGVGLICTCLWRKQRKSGRFLDETIAWYEKCYDLNRNPIKRVGGKGDFSLPEKYVHNGRYYVGEAGGLQDFMWGFGMRYAITSGVLAAKSMLGEVSYEEEVRTKLLPLVKVSATNRFIMNRMGNRGFKAVAKYWMRDQKRTGDGLRFMRLIYKPGVFRRMLWPFVRFGMLAKGSTSDGRSYLRMPFRKALKRDDWEPSAEAKLVAAQWKNVQRVGGKTSFNSSDQ
;
A
#
# COMPACT_ATOMS: atom_id res chain seq x y z
N MET A 1 4.80 5.54 37.40
CA MET A 1 4.46 4.41 36.52
C MET A 1 4.37 4.96 35.11
N SER A 2 5.02 4.33 34.11
CA SER A 2 4.87 4.76 32.75
C SER A 2 3.40 4.57 32.33
N GLU A 3 2.81 5.57 31.69
CA GLU A 3 1.45 5.49 31.18
C GLU A 3 1.43 4.43 30.07
N ARG A 4 0.54 3.43 30.21
CA ARG A 4 0.37 2.36 29.22
C ARG A 4 -0.34 2.88 27.99
N VAL A 5 0.12 2.46 26.83
CA VAL A 5 -0.49 2.76 25.53
C VAL A 5 -0.83 1.45 24.82
N ASP A 6 -2.09 1.32 24.41
CA ASP A 6 -2.60 0.17 23.67
C ASP A 6 -2.81 0.52 22.19
N ILE A 7 -2.26 -0.29 21.27
CA ILE A 7 -2.29 -0.08 19.83
C ILE A 7 -2.97 -1.27 19.14
N LEU A 8 -3.94 -1.01 18.28
CA LEU A 8 -4.61 -2.03 17.47
C LEU A 8 -3.94 -2.19 16.11
N GLY A 9 -3.27 -3.31 15.89
CA GLY A 9 -2.64 -3.71 14.63
C GLY A 9 -1.12 -3.61 14.64
N ALA A 10 -0.44 -4.72 14.31
CA ALA A 10 1.02 -4.85 14.20
C ALA A 10 1.51 -4.69 12.74
N GLY A 11 0.86 -3.82 11.96
CA GLY A 11 1.35 -3.38 10.66
C GLY A 11 2.31 -2.19 10.79
N LEU A 12 2.86 -1.71 9.66
CA LEU A 12 3.88 -0.64 9.65
C LEU A 12 3.46 0.61 10.43
N SER A 13 2.20 1.05 10.34
CA SER A 13 1.74 2.25 11.06
C SER A 13 1.65 2.04 12.58
N GLY A 14 1.17 0.87 13.01
CA GLY A 14 1.10 0.56 14.44
C GLY A 14 2.48 0.36 15.05
N LEU A 15 3.36 -0.38 14.36
CA LEU A 15 4.72 -0.62 14.83
C LEU A 15 5.56 0.66 14.84
N SER A 16 5.40 1.57 13.86
CA SER A 16 6.05 2.88 13.88
C SER A 16 5.67 3.71 15.11
N SER A 17 4.37 3.74 15.43
CA SER A 17 3.90 4.40 16.65
C SER A 17 4.48 3.76 17.90
N ALA A 18 4.45 2.43 17.96
CA ALA A 18 4.92 1.65 19.09
C ALA A 18 6.40 1.89 19.39
N ILE A 19 7.25 1.87 18.35
CA ILE A 19 8.70 2.08 18.48
C ILE A 19 8.99 3.48 19.05
N VAL A 20 8.37 4.52 18.51
CA VAL A 20 8.61 5.91 18.96
C VAL A 20 8.14 6.10 20.40
N LEU A 21 6.98 5.58 20.77
CA LEU A 21 6.45 5.66 22.13
C LEU A 21 7.31 4.88 23.14
N ALA A 22 7.70 3.66 22.79
CA ALA A 22 8.53 2.83 23.67
C ALA A 22 9.92 3.45 23.89
N LYS A 23 10.56 3.97 22.84
CA LYS A 23 11.82 4.71 22.94
C LYS A 23 11.72 5.97 23.81
N SER A 24 10.52 6.53 23.96
CA SER A 24 10.25 7.66 24.84
C SER A 24 9.83 7.24 26.26
N GLY A 25 9.97 5.96 26.61
CA GLY A 25 9.74 5.43 27.96
C GLY A 25 8.29 5.07 28.28
N LYS A 26 7.38 5.03 27.30
CA LYS A 26 6.00 4.54 27.50
C LYS A 26 5.97 3.01 27.56
N GLU A 27 5.04 2.45 28.33
CA GLU A 27 4.73 1.02 28.28
C GLU A 27 3.76 0.79 27.11
N VAL A 28 4.20 0.05 26.06
CA VAL A 28 3.43 -0.11 24.82
C VAL A 28 3.01 -1.55 24.61
N HIS A 29 1.70 -1.75 24.37
CA HIS A 29 1.09 -3.03 24.01
C HIS A 29 0.47 -2.94 22.64
N VAL A 30 0.87 -3.81 21.72
CA VAL A 30 0.31 -3.92 20.38
C VAL A 30 -0.53 -5.19 20.29
N HIS A 31 -1.77 -5.08 19.82
CA HIS A 31 -2.71 -6.19 19.66
C HIS A 31 -2.93 -6.48 18.18
N GLU A 32 -2.60 -7.69 17.75
CA GLU A 32 -2.73 -8.12 16.36
C GLU A 32 -3.59 -9.38 16.29
N VAL A 33 -4.59 -9.35 15.41
CA VAL A 33 -5.51 -10.48 15.20
C VAL A 33 -4.87 -11.66 14.47
N ARG A 34 -3.82 -11.40 13.69
CA ARG A 34 -3.05 -12.42 12.97
C ARG A 34 -1.96 -13.02 13.84
N GLN A 35 -1.35 -14.10 13.36
CA GLN A 35 -0.33 -14.82 14.11
C GLN A 35 1.07 -14.18 14.04
N ASP A 36 1.27 -13.21 13.12
CA ASP A 36 2.52 -12.47 13.02
C ASP A 36 2.31 -11.11 12.31
N SER A 37 3.30 -10.20 12.47
CA SER A 37 3.42 -8.98 11.68
C SER A 37 3.69 -9.36 10.22
N GLY A 38 3.00 -8.71 9.29
CA GLY A 38 3.13 -9.03 7.86
C GLY A 38 2.32 -10.25 7.40
N ALA A 39 1.70 -11.04 8.28
CA ALA A 39 0.93 -12.24 7.93
C ALA A 39 -0.32 -11.99 7.04
N ARG A 40 -0.53 -10.74 6.63
CA ARG A 40 -1.48 -10.35 5.57
C ARG A 40 -0.91 -10.60 4.18
N PHE A 41 0.40 -10.58 4.04
CA PHE A 41 1.16 -10.64 2.79
C PHE A 41 1.90 -11.96 2.68
N ASP A 42 2.28 -12.33 1.47
CA ASP A 42 2.84 -13.65 1.19
C ASP A 42 4.07 -13.53 0.26
N GLY A 43 5.01 -12.65 0.59
CA GLY A 43 6.24 -12.42 -0.16
C GLY A 43 6.08 -11.47 -1.34
N ASP A 44 5.02 -10.68 -1.39
CA ASP A 44 4.80 -9.77 -2.49
C ASP A 44 5.69 -8.52 -2.41
N PHE A 45 6.28 -8.15 -3.56
CA PHE A 45 7.07 -6.93 -3.70
C PHE A 45 6.17 -5.70 -3.76
N GLN A 46 6.49 -4.70 -2.94
CA GLN A 46 5.80 -3.42 -2.91
C GLN A 46 6.78 -2.24 -2.88
N GLY A 47 6.34 -1.09 -3.41
CA GLY A 47 7.18 0.10 -3.49
C GLY A 47 6.98 1.06 -2.32
N ILE A 48 8.08 1.64 -1.83
CA ILE A 48 8.08 2.84 -0.99
C ILE A 48 8.51 4.00 -1.88
N GLU A 49 7.61 4.94 -2.09
CA GLU A 49 7.84 6.06 -3.00
C GLU A 49 8.75 7.15 -2.38
N ASN A 50 9.45 7.89 -3.26
CA ASN A 50 10.38 8.93 -2.87
C ASN A 50 10.16 10.26 -3.63
N TRP A 51 8.97 10.45 -4.22
CA TRP A 51 8.65 11.63 -5.02
C TRP A 51 7.71 12.65 -4.35
N THR A 52 7.10 12.31 -3.21
CA THR A 52 6.20 13.25 -2.49
C THR A 52 6.95 14.19 -1.55
N SER A 53 8.25 13.97 -1.33
CA SER A 53 9.16 14.84 -0.58
C SER A 53 10.44 15.08 -1.39
N GLU A 54 11.17 16.15 -1.07
CA GLU A 54 12.52 16.39 -1.59
C GLU A 54 13.57 15.59 -0.82
N ARG A 55 13.24 15.15 0.39
CA ARG A 55 14.11 14.35 1.26
C ARG A 55 13.91 12.87 1.00
N ASP A 56 15.00 12.11 1.10
CA ASP A 56 14.94 10.67 1.07
C ASP A 56 14.16 10.12 2.26
N PHE A 57 13.24 9.19 2.02
CA PHE A 57 12.37 8.68 3.06
C PHE A 57 13.11 7.85 4.11
N PHE A 58 14.18 7.15 3.74
CA PHE A 58 14.99 6.41 4.69
C PHE A 58 15.77 7.33 5.64
N ASP A 59 16.17 8.53 5.17
CA ASP A 59 16.76 9.53 6.04
C ASP A 59 15.73 10.09 7.01
N GLU A 60 14.49 10.33 6.57
CA GLU A 60 13.39 10.69 7.47
C GLU A 60 13.13 9.60 8.51
N MET A 61 13.15 8.32 8.13
CA MET A 61 13.00 7.18 9.05
C MET A 61 14.11 7.18 10.13
N ARG A 62 15.38 7.37 9.74
CA ARG A 62 16.51 7.43 10.69
C ARG A 62 16.35 8.55 11.70
N GLU A 63 15.87 9.72 11.27
CA GLU A 63 15.58 10.85 12.19
C GLU A 63 14.48 10.52 13.20
N TRP A 64 13.56 9.65 12.84
CA TRP A 64 12.50 9.17 13.75
C TRP A 64 12.97 7.99 14.62
N GLY A 65 14.23 7.60 14.50
CA GLY A 65 14.79 6.44 15.20
C GLY A 65 14.30 5.10 14.64
N LEU A 66 13.82 5.07 13.40
CA LEU A 66 13.46 3.86 12.69
C LEU A 66 14.63 3.47 11.78
N ASP A 67 15.14 2.26 11.93
CA ASP A 67 16.28 1.78 11.16
C ASP A 67 15.84 1.14 9.84
N PRO A 68 16.09 1.78 8.67
CA PRO A 68 15.76 1.20 7.37
C PRO A 68 16.69 0.05 6.96
N ASP A 69 17.81 -0.16 7.65
CA ASP A 69 18.75 -1.24 7.37
C ASP A 69 18.32 -2.56 8.08
N SER A 70 17.28 -2.50 8.91
CA SER A 70 16.67 -3.66 9.58
C SER A 70 15.92 -4.62 8.63
N PHE A 71 15.72 -4.27 7.37
CA PHE A 71 15.05 -5.08 6.36
C PHE A 71 15.71 -4.92 4.98
N LYS A 72 15.47 -5.88 4.08
CA LYS A 72 16.00 -5.82 2.71
C LYS A 72 15.20 -4.83 1.86
N SER A 73 15.91 -3.98 1.12
CA SER A 73 15.32 -3.08 0.13
C SER A 73 16.21 -2.91 -1.09
N ASN A 74 15.60 -2.69 -2.25
CA ASN A 74 16.30 -2.43 -3.51
C ASN A 74 15.84 -1.09 -4.07
N SER A 75 16.82 -0.21 -4.37
CA SER A 75 16.55 1.14 -4.87
C SER A 75 16.49 1.15 -6.40
N PHE A 76 15.54 1.88 -6.95
CA PHE A 76 15.37 2.03 -8.39
C PHE A 76 15.30 3.52 -8.78
N GLY A 77 16.12 3.90 -9.75
CA GLY A 77 16.10 5.20 -10.43
C GLY A 77 15.62 5.10 -11.88
N VAL A 78 15.42 3.89 -12.37
CA VAL A 78 14.97 3.60 -13.74
C VAL A 78 13.78 2.67 -13.70
N VAL A 79 12.80 2.93 -14.55
CA VAL A 79 11.58 2.12 -14.70
C VAL A 79 11.25 2.00 -16.18
N ASP A 80 10.85 0.83 -16.63
CA ASP A 80 10.19 0.69 -17.93
C ASP A 80 8.74 1.13 -17.81
N LEU A 81 8.39 2.22 -18.49
CA LEU A 81 7.00 2.65 -18.62
C LEU A 81 6.43 2.11 -19.94
N VAL A 82 5.55 1.14 -19.83
CA VAL A 82 4.88 0.53 -21.00
C VAL A 82 3.59 1.28 -21.30
N HIS A 83 3.46 1.65 -22.56
CA HIS A 83 2.32 2.38 -23.09
C HIS A 83 1.20 1.44 -23.55
N PRO A 84 -0.03 1.95 -23.75
CA PRO A 84 -1.14 1.15 -24.25
C PRO A 84 -0.99 0.59 -25.69
N ASP A 85 0.04 0.99 -26.41
CA ASP A 85 0.40 0.51 -27.75
C ASP A 85 1.70 -0.31 -27.77
N ASP A 86 2.06 -0.84 -26.61
CA ASP A 86 3.23 -1.68 -26.37
C ASP A 86 4.59 -0.96 -26.55
N ALA A 87 4.59 0.35 -26.80
CA ALA A 87 5.81 1.13 -26.78
C ALA A 87 6.36 1.25 -25.35
N ILE A 88 7.68 1.16 -25.19
CA ILE A 88 8.37 1.27 -23.91
C ILE A 88 9.16 2.57 -23.88
N THR A 89 9.10 3.27 -22.77
CA THR A 89 9.95 4.42 -22.47
C THR A 89 10.55 4.27 -21.08
N ASN A 90 11.75 4.83 -20.87
CA ASN A 90 12.52 4.64 -19.66
C ASN A 90 12.69 5.97 -18.91
N PRO A 91 11.74 6.34 -18.02
CA PRO A 91 12.00 7.40 -17.06
C PRO A 91 13.20 7.06 -16.18
N VAL A 92 14.17 7.96 -16.17
CA VAL A 92 15.44 7.80 -15.44
C VAL A 92 15.65 9.00 -14.53
N THR A 93 16.19 8.78 -13.35
CA THR A 93 16.68 9.81 -12.44
C THR A 93 18.02 9.39 -11.83
N ASP A 94 18.90 10.34 -11.55
CA ASP A 94 20.14 10.11 -10.81
C ASP A 94 19.88 9.79 -9.32
N GLY A 95 18.69 10.13 -8.85
CA GLY A 95 18.23 9.82 -7.49
C GLY A 95 17.43 8.52 -7.39
N ILE A 96 16.97 8.23 -6.18
CA ILE A 96 16.10 7.09 -5.91
C ILE A 96 14.65 7.51 -6.15
N ALA A 97 14.01 6.94 -7.17
CA ALA A 97 12.58 7.18 -7.44
C ALA A 97 11.70 6.45 -6.41
N PHE A 98 12.02 5.20 -6.12
CA PHE A 98 11.35 4.39 -5.10
C PHE A 98 12.25 3.23 -4.68
N ARG A 99 11.90 2.64 -3.54
CA ARG A 99 12.51 1.41 -3.06
C ARG A 99 11.50 0.29 -3.11
N VAL A 100 11.94 -0.89 -3.53
CA VAL A 100 11.14 -2.10 -3.44
C VAL A 100 11.52 -2.86 -2.18
N VAL A 101 10.52 -3.28 -1.45
CA VAL A 101 10.63 -4.12 -0.26
C VAL A 101 9.72 -5.32 -0.41
N GLU A 102 10.08 -6.41 0.22
CA GLU A 102 9.22 -7.57 0.34
C GLU A 102 8.32 -7.44 1.58
N ARG A 103 7.07 -7.85 1.45
CA ARG A 103 6.08 -7.87 2.52
C ARG A 103 5.80 -9.30 2.95
N GLY A 104 5.73 -9.55 4.24
CA GLY A 104 5.45 -10.89 4.74
C GLY A 104 6.10 -11.20 6.07
N THR A 105 6.21 -12.50 6.36
CA THR A 105 6.72 -13.04 7.64
C THR A 105 8.17 -13.51 7.57
N ASP A 106 8.81 -13.48 6.40
CA ASP A 106 10.22 -13.84 6.27
C ASP A 106 11.12 -12.77 6.90
N SER A 107 12.25 -13.19 7.48
CA SER A 107 13.10 -12.35 8.31
C SER A 107 13.62 -11.08 7.63
N HIS A 108 13.75 -11.09 6.30
CA HIS A 108 14.21 -9.96 5.50
C HIS A 108 13.09 -8.99 5.09
N CYS A 109 11.82 -9.35 5.30
CA CYS A 109 10.68 -8.50 4.99
C CYS A 109 10.64 -7.26 5.87
N ILE A 110 10.12 -6.15 5.33
CA ILE A 110 9.97 -4.89 6.06
C ILE A 110 9.10 -5.05 7.32
N ASP A 111 8.04 -5.88 7.27
CA ASP A 111 7.16 -6.13 8.40
C ASP A 111 7.94 -6.75 9.57
N GLN A 112 8.88 -7.65 9.30
CA GLN A 112 9.71 -8.28 10.31
C GLN A 112 10.84 -7.37 10.79
N GLY A 113 11.37 -6.48 9.95
CA GLY A 113 12.28 -5.42 10.37
C GLY A 113 11.64 -4.51 11.41
N PHE A 114 10.42 -4.04 11.15
CA PHE A 114 9.67 -3.21 12.12
C PHE A 114 9.30 -3.98 13.39
N LYS A 115 8.96 -5.27 13.28
CA LYS A 115 8.72 -6.13 14.46
C LYS A 115 9.96 -6.23 15.33
N ARG A 116 11.15 -6.48 14.76
CA ARG A 116 12.42 -6.55 15.52
C ARG A 116 12.70 -5.22 16.24
N MET A 117 12.65 -4.10 15.55
CA MET A 117 12.82 -2.77 16.15
C MET A 117 11.86 -2.53 17.31
N ALA A 118 10.60 -2.95 17.17
CA ALA A 118 9.59 -2.79 18.22
C ALA A 118 9.92 -3.64 19.46
N LEU A 119 10.31 -4.90 19.27
CA LEU A 119 10.70 -5.80 20.35
C LEU A 119 11.97 -5.31 21.06
N GLU A 120 12.97 -4.84 20.32
CA GLU A 120 14.20 -4.23 20.85
C GLU A 120 13.91 -2.96 21.66
N ALA A 121 12.90 -2.19 21.28
CA ALA A 121 12.43 -1.03 22.03
C ALA A 121 11.60 -1.41 23.27
N GLY A 122 11.33 -2.69 23.52
CA GLY A 122 10.57 -3.16 24.68
C GLY A 122 9.06 -3.20 24.48
N VAL A 123 8.56 -3.12 23.24
CA VAL A 123 7.13 -3.23 22.92
C VAL A 123 6.66 -4.67 23.18
N LYS A 124 5.51 -4.81 23.84
CA LYS A 124 4.83 -6.10 24.03
C LYS A 124 3.82 -6.31 22.87
N ILE A 125 4.04 -7.32 22.02
CA ILE A 125 3.16 -7.61 20.91
C ILE A 125 2.35 -8.88 21.21
N HIS A 126 1.03 -8.76 21.16
CA HIS A 126 0.06 -9.83 21.41
C HIS A 126 -0.56 -10.28 20.10
N TYR A 127 -0.09 -11.41 19.60
CA TYR A 127 -0.59 -12.01 18.35
C TYR A 127 -1.79 -12.93 18.60
N GLY A 128 -2.66 -13.09 17.58
CA GLY A 128 -3.86 -13.93 17.65
C GLY A 128 -4.97 -13.34 18.53
N VAL A 129 -4.82 -12.07 18.94
CA VAL A 129 -5.74 -11.42 19.89
C VAL A 129 -6.63 -10.42 19.17
N LYS A 130 -7.93 -10.60 19.32
CA LYS A 130 -8.93 -9.64 18.84
C LYS A 130 -9.36 -8.73 20.01
N VAL A 131 -9.05 -7.45 19.89
CA VAL A 131 -9.40 -6.41 20.87
C VAL A 131 -10.44 -5.47 20.27
N ASP A 132 -11.35 -4.97 21.10
CA ASP A 132 -12.26 -3.92 20.67
C ASP A 132 -11.46 -2.62 20.42
N PRO A 133 -11.65 -1.95 19.28
CA PRO A 133 -10.98 -0.68 19.01
C PRO A 133 -11.21 0.40 20.08
N THR A 134 -12.28 0.29 20.86
CA THR A 134 -12.56 1.25 21.96
C THR A 134 -11.61 1.12 23.13
N GLN A 135 -10.87 0.02 23.22
CA GLN A 135 -9.88 -0.25 24.28
C GLN A 135 -8.44 0.18 23.87
N CYS A 136 -8.28 0.72 22.67
CA CYS A 136 -6.96 1.12 22.16
C CYS A 136 -6.88 2.63 21.94
N ASP A 137 -5.70 3.19 22.15
CA ASP A 137 -5.39 4.60 21.94
C ASP A 137 -5.09 4.90 20.47
N ILE A 138 -4.39 3.97 19.80
CA ILE A 138 -4.04 4.06 18.37
C ILE A 138 -4.69 2.93 17.60
N ILE A 139 -5.39 3.30 16.51
CA ILE A 139 -6.07 2.37 15.61
C ILE A 139 -5.28 2.29 14.31
N ALA A 140 -4.53 1.19 14.15
CA ALA A 140 -3.73 0.86 12.97
C ALA A 140 -4.29 -0.36 12.22
N ALA A 141 -5.58 -0.63 12.35
CA ALA A 141 -6.24 -1.73 11.65
C ALA A 141 -6.16 -1.57 10.13
N GLY A 142 -5.91 -2.66 9.43
CA GLY A 142 -5.89 -2.69 7.97
C GLY A 142 -7.25 -2.39 7.33
N PRO A 143 -7.39 -2.60 6.01
CA PRO A 143 -8.59 -2.23 5.27
C PRO A 143 -9.82 -3.02 5.74
N LYS A 144 -10.90 -2.31 6.02
CA LYS A 144 -12.20 -2.92 6.36
C LYS A 144 -12.97 -3.34 5.12
N GLU A 145 -12.91 -2.53 4.07
CA GLU A 145 -13.58 -2.77 2.79
C GLU A 145 -12.58 -2.84 1.64
N SER A 146 -13.08 -2.91 0.41
CA SER A 146 -12.24 -2.96 -0.79
C SER A 146 -12.73 -1.95 -1.82
N SER A 147 -11.90 -0.96 -2.13
CA SER A 147 -12.10 -0.04 -3.26
C SER A 147 -11.30 -0.47 -4.48
N ALA A 148 -10.20 -1.16 -4.28
CA ALA A 148 -9.34 -1.72 -5.32
C ALA A 148 -8.78 -3.09 -4.89
N VAL A 149 -8.37 -3.87 -5.88
CA VAL A 149 -7.65 -5.14 -5.66
C VAL A 149 -6.35 -5.12 -6.46
N ALA A 150 -5.32 -5.76 -5.90
CA ALA A 150 -4.11 -6.16 -6.59
C ALA A 150 -4.10 -7.69 -6.63
N PHE A 151 -3.78 -8.28 -7.77
CA PHE A 151 -3.65 -9.72 -7.93
C PHE A 151 -2.42 -10.01 -8.78
N GLY A 152 -1.54 -10.86 -8.27
CA GLY A 152 -0.23 -11.10 -8.84
C GLY A 152 0.20 -12.55 -8.76
N GLU A 153 1.33 -12.85 -9.40
CA GLU A 153 2.00 -14.13 -9.37
C GLU A 153 3.49 -13.95 -9.12
N ILE A 154 3.99 -14.63 -8.11
CA ILE A 154 5.41 -14.71 -7.80
C ILE A 154 5.99 -15.87 -8.58
N PHE A 155 7.18 -15.70 -9.16
CA PHE A 155 7.86 -16.66 -9.99
C PHE A 155 9.38 -16.58 -9.84
N GLU A 156 10.08 -17.68 -10.11
CA GLU A 156 11.54 -17.66 -10.31
C GLU A 156 11.88 -17.29 -11.74
N THR A 157 13.04 -16.66 -11.94
CA THR A 157 13.51 -16.23 -13.25
C THR A 157 15.03 -16.06 -13.28
N SER A 158 15.63 -16.24 -14.46
CA SER A 158 17.02 -15.83 -14.72
C SER A 158 17.15 -14.41 -15.28
N HIS A 159 16.01 -13.70 -15.48
CA HIS A 159 16.02 -12.33 -15.96
C HIS A 159 16.69 -11.40 -14.92
N PRO A 160 17.51 -10.43 -15.33
CA PRO A 160 18.15 -9.47 -14.42
C PRO A 160 17.11 -8.65 -13.62
N ASN A 161 17.57 -8.01 -12.53
CA ASN A 161 16.74 -7.11 -11.73
C ASN A 161 16.09 -6.04 -12.62
N HIS A 162 14.78 -5.93 -12.54
CA HIS A 162 14.01 -5.11 -13.47
C HIS A 162 12.70 -4.60 -12.85
N VAL A 163 12.27 -3.41 -13.25
CA VAL A 163 10.97 -2.87 -12.87
C VAL A 163 10.26 -2.30 -14.08
N THR A 164 9.01 -2.73 -14.26
CA THR A 164 8.14 -2.25 -15.33
C THR A 164 6.81 -1.76 -14.75
N PHE A 165 6.34 -0.61 -15.23
CA PHE A 165 4.99 -0.11 -15.02
C PHE A 165 4.24 -0.07 -16.35
N GLN A 166 3.03 -0.63 -16.38
CA GLN A 166 2.21 -0.66 -17.58
C GLN A 166 0.86 0.03 -17.36
N LEU A 167 0.58 1.04 -18.15
CA LEU A 167 -0.69 1.77 -18.18
C LEU A 167 -1.54 1.29 -19.35
N ASN A 168 -2.40 0.30 -19.14
CA ASN A 168 -3.27 -0.24 -20.16
C ASN A 168 -4.62 -0.69 -19.58
N ASP A 169 -5.70 0.04 -19.91
CA ASP A 169 -7.06 -0.28 -19.46
C ASP A 169 -7.58 -1.65 -19.96
N LYS A 170 -6.94 -2.27 -20.96
CA LYS A 170 -7.28 -3.61 -21.41
C LYS A 170 -6.78 -4.68 -20.43
N LEU A 171 -5.59 -4.50 -19.87
CA LEU A 171 -4.93 -5.43 -18.94
C LEU A 171 -5.21 -5.10 -17.47
N ALA A 172 -5.32 -3.82 -17.15
CA ALA A 172 -5.55 -3.35 -15.78
C ALA A 172 -6.65 -2.27 -15.73
N PRO A 173 -7.94 -2.64 -15.87
CA PRO A 173 -9.04 -1.70 -15.94
C PRO A 173 -9.11 -0.69 -14.81
N GLY A 174 -8.86 0.57 -15.14
CA GLY A 174 -8.89 1.71 -14.23
C GLY A 174 -7.66 1.86 -13.35
N ALA A 175 -6.61 1.02 -13.54
CA ALA A 175 -5.38 1.11 -12.75
C ALA A 175 -4.14 0.88 -13.61
N TYR A 176 -3.28 -0.04 -13.22
CA TYR A 176 -2.02 -0.36 -13.88
C TYR A 176 -1.61 -1.79 -13.56
N SER A 177 -0.72 -2.34 -14.37
CA SER A 177 0.02 -3.55 -14.01
C SER A 177 1.51 -3.22 -13.83
N TYR A 178 2.22 -4.11 -13.17
CA TYR A 178 3.65 -3.96 -12.97
C TYR A 178 4.34 -5.33 -12.92
N MET A 179 5.62 -5.32 -13.23
CA MET A 179 6.53 -6.42 -13.00
C MET A 179 7.73 -5.90 -12.24
N ILE A 180 8.11 -6.62 -11.19
CA ILE A 180 9.31 -6.35 -10.39
C ILE A 180 10.10 -7.65 -10.33
N ILE A 181 11.39 -7.61 -10.66
CA ILE A 181 12.31 -8.73 -10.56
C ILE A 181 13.49 -8.30 -9.70
N ILE A 182 13.79 -9.09 -8.66
CA ILE A 182 14.90 -8.86 -7.74
C ILE A 182 15.53 -10.21 -7.40
N ASP A 183 16.82 -10.33 -7.66
CA ASP A 183 17.67 -11.46 -7.26
C ASP A 183 17.07 -12.82 -7.63
N GLY A 184 16.57 -12.95 -8.86
CA GLY A 184 16.03 -14.19 -9.39
C GLY A 184 14.58 -14.48 -9.02
N VAL A 185 13.92 -13.60 -8.27
CA VAL A 185 12.49 -13.69 -7.96
C VAL A 185 11.74 -12.55 -8.63
N GLY A 186 10.65 -12.86 -9.30
CA GLY A 186 9.79 -11.90 -9.96
C GLY A 186 8.38 -11.88 -9.40
N LEU A 187 7.72 -10.72 -9.47
CA LEU A 187 6.30 -10.55 -9.26
C LEU A 187 5.68 -9.82 -10.46
N ILE A 188 4.72 -10.45 -11.13
CA ILE A 188 3.81 -9.75 -12.06
C ILE A 188 2.49 -9.53 -11.34
N CYS A 189 2.00 -8.29 -11.36
CA CYS A 189 0.77 -7.92 -10.67
C CYS A 189 -0.11 -7.03 -11.53
N THR A 190 -1.43 -7.25 -11.46
CA THR A 190 -2.43 -6.36 -12.03
C THR A 190 -3.26 -5.72 -10.91
N CYS A 191 -3.35 -4.39 -10.94
CA CYS A 191 -4.15 -3.61 -10.01
C CYS A 191 -5.45 -3.19 -10.70
N LEU A 192 -6.58 -3.36 -10.02
CA LEU A 192 -7.89 -3.16 -10.60
C LEU A 192 -8.75 -2.26 -9.73
N TRP A 193 -9.22 -1.13 -10.31
CA TRP A 193 -10.28 -0.29 -9.72
C TRP A 193 -11.65 -0.62 -10.30
N ARG A 194 -11.67 -1.27 -11.46
CA ARG A 194 -12.88 -1.73 -12.16
C ARG A 194 -12.76 -3.21 -12.48
N LYS A 195 -13.87 -3.91 -12.63
CA LYS A 195 -13.94 -5.33 -13.01
C LYS A 195 -13.15 -6.27 -12.08
N GLN A 196 -13.06 -5.93 -10.81
CA GLN A 196 -12.25 -6.64 -9.80
C GLN A 196 -12.56 -8.14 -9.68
N ARG A 197 -13.81 -8.56 -9.99
CA ARG A 197 -14.20 -9.97 -9.98
C ARG A 197 -13.54 -10.81 -11.09
N LYS A 198 -12.95 -10.16 -12.08
CA LYS A 198 -12.23 -10.80 -13.19
C LYS A 198 -10.71 -10.70 -13.02
N SER A 199 -10.22 -10.49 -11.80
CA SER A 199 -8.80 -10.28 -11.51
C SER A 199 -7.91 -11.40 -12.04
N GLY A 200 -8.31 -12.68 -11.90
CA GLY A 200 -7.57 -13.81 -12.44
C GLY A 200 -7.36 -13.72 -13.95
N ARG A 201 -8.43 -13.44 -14.72
CA ARG A 201 -8.33 -13.27 -16.17
C ARG A 201 -7.39 -12.12 -16.55
N PHE A 202 -7.50 -10.97 -15.87
CA PHE A 202 -6.62 -9.83 -16.17
C PHE A 202 -5.16 -10.11 -15.80
N LEU A 203 -4.92 -10.90 -14.73
CA LEU A 203 -3.57 -11.36 -14.41
C LEU A 203 -3.02 -12.27 -15.50
N ASP A 204 -3.80 -13.27 -15.95
CA ASP A 204 -3.38 -14.20 -17.00
C ASP A 204 -3.06 -13.46 -18.33
N GLU A 205 -3.90 -12.50 -18.72
CA GLU A 205 -3.67 -11.65 -19.89
C GLU A 205 -2.44 -10.75 -19.71
N THR A 206 -2.17 -10.27 -18.50
CA THR A 206 -0.99 -9.46 -18.15
C THR A 206 0.27 -10.31 -18.20
N ILE A 207 0.26 -11.51 -17.62
CA ILE A 207 1.39 -12.45 -17.67
C ILE A 207 1.74 -12.78 -19.13
N ALA A 208 0.75 -13.17 -19.92
CA ALA A 208 0.97 -13.49 -21.33
C ALA A 208 1.56 -12.32 -22.12
N TRP A 209 1.19 -11.08 -21.77
CA TRP A 209 1.79 -9.90 -22.37
C TRP A 209 3.26 -9.74 -21.96
N TYR A 210 3.60 -9.91 -20.67
CA TYR A 210 4.98 -9.80 -20.20
C TYR A 210 5.88 -10.90 -20.80
N GLU A 211 5.41 -12.15 -20.88
CA GLU A 211 6.14 -13.26 -21.51
C GLU A 211 6.41 -13.04 -23.01
N LYS A 212 5.50 -12.31 -23.69
CA LYS A 212 5.72 -11.94 -25.10
C LYS A 212 6.80 -10.87 -25.27
N CYS A 213 6.93 -9.95 -24.30
CA CYS A 213 7.79 -8.77 -24.42
C CYS A 213 9.17 -8.97 -23.77
N TYR A 214 9.29 -9.88 -22.82
CA TYR A 214 10.50 -10.14 -22.05
C TYR A 214 10.79 -11.65 -22.03
N ASP A 215 12.06 -12.00 -22.17
CA ASP A 215 12.52 -13.39 -21.99
C ASP A 215 12.65 -13.69 -20.50
N LEU A 216 11.55 -14.07 -19.89
CA LEU A 216 11.47 -14.22 -18.43
C LEU A 216 11.95 -15.57 -17.94
N ASN A 217 11.98 -16.63 -18.77
CA ASN A 217 12.23 -18.01 -18.32
C ASN A 217 11.47 -18.31 -17.01
N ARG A 218 10.19 -17.97 -16.98
CA ARG A 218 9.37 -17.90 -15.78
C ARG A 218 9.02 -19.30 -15.24
N ASN A 219 9.31 -19.54 -13.97
CA ASN A 219 8.85 -20.70 -13.22
C ASN A 219 7.89 -20.24 -12.10
N PRO A 220 6.55 -20.43 -12.26
CA PRO A 220 5.57 -19.93 -11.29
C PRO A 220 5.73 -20.57 -9.91
N ILE A 221 5.70 -19.76 -8.84
CA ILE A 221 5.74 -20.24 -7.45
C ILE A 221 4.33 -20.22 -6.86
N LYS A 222 3.69 -19.04 -6.82
CA LYS A 222 2.38 -18.85 -6.18
C LYS A 222 1.68 -17.60 -6.65
N ARG A 223 0.34 -17.58 -6.51
CA ARG A 223 -0.46 -16.37 -6.72
C ARG A 223 -0.69 -15.65 -5.40
N VAL A 224 -0.61 -14.33 -5.44
CA VAL A 224 -0.77 -13.44 -4.29
C VAL A 224 -1.84 -12.39 -4.58
N GLY A 225 -2.42 -11.80 -3.54
CA GLY A 225 -3.41 -10.77 -3.76
C GLY A 225 -3.70 -9.93 -2.52
N GLY A 226 -4.08 -8.70 -2.76
CA GLY A 226 -4.41 -7.74 -1.73
C GLY A 226 -5.61 -6.87 -2.10
N LYS A 227 -6.20 -6.24 -1.08
CA LYS A 227 -7.24 -5.23 -1.26
C LYS A 227 -6.80 -3.92 -0.60
N GLY A 228 -7.21 -2.80 -1.18
CA GLY A 228 -7.01 -1.47 -0.62
C GLY A 228 -8.35 -0.79 -0.38
N ASP A 229 -8.46 -0.09 0.75
CA ASP A 229 -9.63 0.71 1.11
C ASP A 229 -9.30 2.21 1.04
N PHE A 230 -9.79 2.87 0.01
CA PHE A 230 -9.50 4.28 -0.27
C PHE A 230 -10.60 5.16 0.31
N SER A 231 -10.35 5.69 1.50
CA SER A 231 -11.27 6.54 2.24
C SER A 231 -10.59 7.82 2.74
N LEU A 232 -11.39 8.87 2.95
CA LEU A 232 -10.97 10.15 3.50
C LEU A 232 -11.87 10.46 4.69
N PRO A 233 -11.46 10.14 5.92
CA PRO A 233 -12.22 10.50 7.11
C PRO A 233 -12.20 12.01 7.35
N GLU A 234 -13.22 12.54 8.00
CA GLU A 234 -13.31 13.95 8.37
C GLU A 234 -12.41 14.28 9.58
N LYS A 235 -12.15 13.27 10.43
CA LYS A 235 -11.31 13.40 11.63
C LYS A 235 -10.32 12.26 11.72
N TYR A 236 -9.12 12.57 12.12
CA TYR A 236 -8.02 11.62 12.33
C TYR A 236 -7.83 11.27 13.81
N VAL A 237 -8.35 12.13 14.70
CA VAL A 237 -8.56 11.84 16.13
C VAL A 237 -10.07 11.84 16.40
N HIS A 238 -10.58 10.76 16.98
CA HIS A 238 -12.00 10.62 17.30
C HIS A 238 -12.18 9.88 18.61
N ASN A 239 -12.95 10.47 19.53
CA ASN A 239 -13.16 9.93 20.90
C ASN A 239 -11.82 9.61 21.61
N GLY A 240 -10.83 10.51 21.49
CA GLY A 240 -9.51 10.36 22.11
C GLY A 240 -8.57 9.36 21.40
N ARG A 241 -9.00 8.70 20.32
CA ARG A 241 -8.23 7.68 19.59
C ARG A 241 -7.63 8.23 18.32
N TYR A 242 -6.38 7.82 18.03
CA TYR A 242 -5.62 8.20 16.85
C TYR A 242 -5.81 7.13 15.76
N TYR A 243 -6.22 7.53 14.55
CA TYR A 243 -6.38 6.63 13.42
C TYR A 243 -5.23 6.83 12.44
N VAL A 244 -4.39 5.80 12.27
CA VAL A 244 -3.16 5.87 11.48
C VAL A 244 -3.20 4.94 10.26
N GLY A 245 -2.36 5.23 9.27
CA GLY A 245 -2.25 4.44 8.04
C GLY A 245 -3.58 4.30 7.32
N GLU A 246 -3.88 3.10 6.84
CA GLU A 246 -5.10 2.80 6.08
C GLU A 246 -6.38 2.98 6.92
N ALA A 247 -6.31 2.75 8.24
CA ALA A 247 -7.43 3.03 9.15
C ALA A 247 -7.76 4.54 9.25
N GLY A 248 -6.75 5.39 9.04
CA GLY A 248 -6.89 6.84 8.89
C GLY A 248 -7.15 7.29 7.45
N GLY A 249 -7.30 6.37 6.48
CA GLY A 249 -7.47 6.72 5.07
C GLY A 249 -6.23 7.38 4.45
N LEU A 250 -5.07 7.17 5.05
CA LEU A 250 -3.81 7.78 4.65
C LEU A 250 -3.06 6.85 3.71
N GLN A 251 -3.32 7.01 2.41
CA GLN A 251 -2.63 6.33 1.32
C GLN A 251 -2.82 7.06 -0.01
N ASP A 252 -1.99 6.72 -0.97
CA ASP A 252 -2.05 7.29 -2.31
C ASP A 252 -3.19 6.70 -3.15
N PHE A 253 -4.14 7.54 -3.57
CA PHE A 253 -5.27 7.14 -4.42
C PHE A 253 -4.88 6.88 -5.88
N MET A 254 -3.72 7.38 -6.33
CA MET A 254 -3.32 7.28 -7.74
C MET A 254 -2.75 5.91 -8.06
N TRP A 255 -1.75 5.47 -7.29
CA TRP A 255 -1.01 4.23 -7.52
C TRP A 255 -1.16 3.21 -6.39
N GLY A 256 -1.72 3.60 -5.24
CA GLY A 256 -1.88 2.72 -4.09
C GLY A 256 -0.65 2.62 -3.17
N PHE A 257 0.36 3.49 -3.32
CA PHE A 257 1.48 3.54 -2.40
C PHE A 257 1.03 3.98 -1.02
N GLY A 258 1.16 3.12 -0.02
CA GLY A 258 0.64 3.38 1.32
C GLY A 258 1.69 3.37 2.43
N MET A 259 2.88 2.77 2.20
CA MET A 259 3.84 2.51 3.27
C MET A 259 4.42 3.79 3.87
N ARG A 260 4.83 4.77 3.03
CA ARG A 260 5.30 6.07 3.53
C ARG A 260 4.24 6.76 4.40
N TYR A 261 2.98 6.81 3.93
CA TYR A 261 1.87 7.39 4.71
C TYR A 261 1.63 6.63 6.02
N ALA A 262 1.70 5.30 5.98
CA ALA A 262 1.49 4.46 7.16
C ALA A 262 2.55 4.73 8.23
N ILE A 263 3.83 4.70 7.84
CA ILE A 263 4.96 4.94 8.76
C ILE A 263 4.91 6.37 9.30
N THR A 264 4.79 7.37 8.41
CA THR A 264 4.74 8.79 8.82
C THR A 264 3.59 9.07 9.76
N SER A 265 2.38 8.58 9.46
CA SER A 265 1.22 8.81 10.33
C SER A 265 1.36 8.13 11.68
N GLY A 266 1.98 6.96 11.74
CA GLY A 266 2.29 6.28 12.98
C GLY A 266 3.24 7.10 13.87
N VAL A 267 4.33 7.61 13.28
CA VAL A 267 5.28 8.50 13.98
C VAL A 267 4.60 9.77 14.48
N LEU A 268 3.79 10.42 13.65
CA LEU A 268 3.08 11.65 14.03
C LEU A 268 2.07 11.42 15.15
N ALA A 269 1.36 10.29 15.16
CA ALA A 269 0.46 9.94 16.26
C ALA A 269 1.22 9.74 17.57
N ALA A 270 2.36 9.04 17.55
CA ALA A 270 3.23 8.88 18.70
C ALA A 270 3.74 10.23 19.23
N LYS A 271 4.26 11.09 18.37
CA LYS A 271 4.72 12.45 18.72
C LYS A 271 3.60 13.30 19.33
N SER A 272 2.38 13.16 18.83
CA SER A 272 1.23 13.86 19.40
C SER A 272 0.87 13.37 20.80
N MET A 273 0.93 12.06 21.05
CA MET A 273 0.74 11.51 22.39
C MET A 273 1.84 11.94 23.40
N LEU A 274 3.03 12.26 22.87
CA LEU A 274 4.14 12.82 23.66
C LEU A 274 4.03 14.34 23.87
N GLY A 275 3.01 14.99 23.27
CA GLY A 275 2.79 16.42 23.40
C GLY A 275 3.68 17.29 22.48
N GLU A 276 4.40 16.68 21.51
CA GLU A 276 5.31 17.40 20.62
C GLU A 276 4.59 18.12 19.50
N VAL A 277 3.49 17.55 18.98
CA VAL A 277 2.74 18.07 17.83
C VAL A 277 1.24 17.81 17.99
N SER A 278 0.41 18.45 17.16
CA SER A 278 -1.00 18.10 17.00
C SER A 278 -1.17 17.13 15.83
N TYR A 279 -1.55 15.88 16.09
CA TYR A 279 -1.74 14.88 15.03
C TYR A 279 -2.75 15.32 13.96
N GLU A 280 -3.88 15.84 14.40
CA GLU A 280 -4.94 16.31 13.49
C GLU A 280 -4.41 17.42 12.56
N GLU A 281 -3.60 18.36 13.09
CA GLU A 281 -3.02 19.45 12.32
C GLU A 281 -1.90 18.95 11.39
N GLU A 282 -1.02 18.11 11.87
CA GLU A 282 0.06 17.51 11.06
C GLU A 282 -0.50 16.72 9.86
N VAL A 283 -1.52 15.89 10.10
CA VAL A 283 -2.17 15.17 9.01
C VAL A 283 -2.84 16.12 8.03
N ARG A 284 -3.55 17.14 8.50
CA ARG A 284 -4.23 18.12 7.64
C ARG A 284 -3.30 18.98 6.80
N THR A 285 -2.12 19.28 7.32
CA THR A 285 -1.15 20.16 6.65
C THR A 285 -0.15 19.40 5.79
N LYS A 286 0.32 18.22 6.22
CA LYS A 286 1.39 17.47 5.55
C LYS A 286 0.89 16.31 4.69
N LEU A 287 -0.05 15.49 5.18
CA LEU A 287 -0.45 14.26 4.49
C LEU A 287 -1.72 14.43 3.64
N LEU A 288 -2.76 15.04 4.19
CA LEU A 288 -4.03 15.19 3.49
C LEU A 288 -3.95 15.96 2.17
N PRO A 289 -3.11 17.01 2.00
CA PRO A 289 -2.93 17.66 0.70
C PRO A 289 -2.41 16.69 -0.37
N LEU A 290 -1.47 15.81 -0.05
CA LEU A 290 -0.94 14.79 -0.96
C LEU A 290 -2.01 13.75 -1.32
N VAL A 291 -2.77 13.27 -0.34
CA VAL A 291 -3.90 12.35 -0.56
C VAL A 291 -4.96 12.98 -1.47
N LYS A 292 -5.32 14.26 -1.27
CA LYS A 292 -6.25 14.98 -2.14
C LYS A 292 -5.71 15.15 -3.57
N VAL A 293 -4.41 15.43 -3.71
CA VAL A 293 -3.75 15.51 -5.01
C VAL A 293 -3.81 14.16 -5.72
N SER A 294 -3.46 13.08 -5.05
CA SER A 294 -3.50 11.73 -5.63
C SER A 294 -4.92 11.31 -6.02
N ALA A 295 -5.93 11.64 -5.21
CA ALA A 295 -7.34 11.43 -5.54
C ALA A 295 -7.76 12.24 -6.77
N THR A 296 -7.29 13.48 -6.90
CA THR A 296 -7.56 14.33 -8.08
C THR A 296 -6.89 13.77 -9.33
N ASN A 297 -5.64 13.34 -9.22
CA ASN A 297 -4.93 12.67 -10.32
C ASN A 297 -5.65 11.38 -10.74
N ARG A 298 -6.12 10.57 -9.79
CA ARG A 298 -6.94 9.39 -10.08
C ARG A 298 -8.23 9.74 -10.80
N PHE A 299 -8.92 10.80 -10.40
CA PHE A 299 -10.12 11.28 -11.05
C PHE A 299 -9.87 11.66 -12.53
N ILE A 300 -8.74 12.32 -12.80
CA ILE A 300 -8.29 12.65 -14.16
C ILE A 300 -7.96 11.37 -14.93
N MET A 301 -7.13 10.48 -14.38
CA MET A 301 -6.73 9.22 -15.01
C MET A 301 -7.92 8.35 -15.41
N ASN A 302 -8.94 8.26 -14.54
CA ASN A 302 -10.14 7.49 -14.83
C ASN A 302 -10.92 7.98 -16.08
N ARG A 303 -10.67 9.23 -16.50
CA ARG A 303 -11.31 9.85 -17.68
C ARG A 303 -10.42 9.89 -18.92
N MET A 304 -9.11 9.75 -18.73
CA MET A 304 -8.15 9.84 -19.84
C MET A 304 -8.15 8.61 -20.74
N GLY A 305 -8.30 7.42 -20.16
CA GLY A 305 -8.16 6.14 -20.83
C GLY A 305 -6.81 6.01 -21.55
N ASN A 306 -6.69 5.01 -22.42
CA ASN A 306 -5.43 4.69 -23.10
C ASN A 306 -4.84 5.83 -23.94
N ARG A 307 -5.70 6.67 -24.58
CA ARG A 307 -5.22 7.84 -25.34
C ARG A 307 -4.53 8.88 -24.46
N GLY A 308 -5.12 9.13 -23.28
CA GLY A 308 -4.55 10.06 -22.32
C GLY A 308 -3.25 9.52 -21.70
N PHE A 309 -3.16 8.24 -21.41
CA PHE A 309 -1.94 7.60 -20.90
C PHE A 309 -0.76 7.79 -21.87
N LYS A 310 -1.00 7.61 -23.19
CA LYS A 310 0.01 7.90 -24.23
C LYS A 310 0.46 9.36 -24.22
N ALA A 311 -0.47 10.30 -24.09
CA ALA A 311 -0.14 11.72 -24.05
C ALA A 311 0.70 12.08 -22.81
N VAL A 312 0.34 11.55 -21.63
CA VAL A 312 1.11 11.75 -20.38
C VAL A 312 2.52 11.18 -20.49
N ALA A 313 2.66 9.96 -20.99
CA ALA A 313 3.96 9.34 -21.14
C ALA A 313 4.87 10.14 -22.13
N LYS A 314 4.32 10.61 -23.26
CA LYS A 314 5.05 11.49 -24.19
C LYS A 314 5.48 12.81 -23.53
N TYR A 315 4.61 13.41 -22.70
CA TYR A 315 4.95 14.61 -21.97
C TYR A 315 6.06 14.35 -20.93
N TRP A 316 5.96 13.26 -20.19
CA TRP A 316 6.97 12.84 -19.21
C TRP A 316 8.35 12.69 -19.86
N MET A 317 8.44 11.93 -20.97
CA MET A 317 9.69 11.74 -21.69
C MET A 317 10.26 13.04 -22.28
N ARG A 318 9.38 13.95 -22.74
CA ARG A 318 9.81 15.28 -23.21
C ARG A 318 10.36 16.12 -22.05
N ASP A 319 9.72 16.09 -20.89
CA ASP A 319 10.19 16.81 -19.70
C ASP A 319 11.55 16.27 -19.23
N GLN A 320 11.70 14.96 -19.15
CA GLN A 320 12.98 14.31 -18.83
C GLN A 320 14.08 14.68 -19.83
N LYS A 321 13.81 14.60 -21.13
CA LYS A 321 14.80 14.99 -22.14
C LYS A 321 15.28 16.44 -22.01
N ARG A 322 14.38 17.33 -21.53
CA ARG A 322 14.68 18.74 -21.31
C ARG A 322 15.43 18.99 -20.00
N THR A 323 15.19 18.22 -18.97
CA THR A 323 15.65 18.48 -17.58
C THR A 323 16.72 17.51 -17.11
N GLY A 324 16.88 16.37 -17.75
CA GLY A 324 17.75 15.28 -17.31
C GLY A 324 17.16 14.42 -16.19
N ASP A 325 15.98 14.79 -15.62
CA ASP A 325 15.42 14.12 -14.44
C ASP A 325 13.99 13.63 -14.69
N GLY A 326 13.83 12.30 -14.77
CA GLY A 326 12.52 11.65 -14.91
C GLY A 326 11.65 11.75 -13.65
N LEU A 327 12.23 11.92 -12.46
CA LEU A 327 11.50 12.03 -11.21
C LEU A 327 10.79 13.39 -11.06
N ARG A 328 11.31 14.43 -11.72
CA ARG A 328 10.73 15.77 -11.73
C ARG A 328 9.24 15.76 -12.12
N PHE A 329 8.89 14.99 -13.14
CA PHE A 329 7.49 14.87 -13.56
C PHE A 329 6.61 14.28 -12.44
N MET A 330 7.07 13.24 -11.75
CA MET A 330 6.35 12.66 -10.61
C MET A 330 6.18 13.67 -9.47
N ARG A 331 7.23 14.37 -9.10
CA ARG A 331 7.16 15.46 -8.10
C ARG A 331 6.16 16.54 -8.50
N LEU A 332 6.13 16.92 -9.78
CA LEU A 332 5.21 17.94 -10.29
C LEU A 332 3.75 17.52 -10.19
N ILE A 333 3.42 16.28 -10.55
CA ILE A 333 2.02 15.80 -10.49
C ILE A 333 1.53 15.58 -9.06
N TYR A 334 2.43 15.39 -8.10
CA TYR A 334 2.08 15.29 -6.67
C TYR A 334 2.13 16.61 -5.91
N LYS A 335 2.64 17.68 -6.54
CA LYS A 335 2.68 19.00 -5.89
C LYS A 335 1.27 19.57 -5.71
N PRO A 336 0.86 19.92 -4.47
CA PRO A 336 -0.40 20.61 -4.23
C PRO A 336 -0.41 21.98 -4.91
N GLY A 337 -1.33 22.20 -5.86
CA GLY A 337 -1.41 23.45 -6.63
C GLY A 337 -2.84 23.95 -6.77
N VAL A 338 -2.99 25.19 -7.24
CA VAL A 338 -4.30 25.87 -7.42
C VAL A 338 -5.24 25.04 -8.30
N PHE A 339 -4.75 24.54 -9.43
CA PHE A 339 -5.56 23.73 -10.36
C PHE A 339 -6.20 22.52 -9.68
N ARG A 340 -5.44 21.76 -8.86
CA ARG A 340 -5.96 20.60 -8.15
C ARG A 340 -6.93 20.96 -7.05
N ARG A 341 -6.71 22.10 -6.39
CA ARG A 341 -7.67 22.65 -5.41
C ARG A 341 -8.99 23.02 -6.05
N MET A 342 -8.98 23.63 -7.25
CA MET A 342 -10.19 23.96 -8.01
C MET A 342 -10.95 22.71 -8.48
N LEU A 343 -10.25 21.62 -8.83
CA LEU A 343 -10.88 20.36 -9.22
C LEU A 343 -11.42 19.54 -8.04
N TRP A 344 -10.97 19.80 -6.84
CA TRP A 344 -11.32 19.00 -5.66
C TRP A 344 -12.84 18.86 -5.40
N PRO A 345 -13.70 19.89 -5.52
CA PRO A 345 -15.15 19.73 -5.37
C PRO A 345 -15.72 18.70 -6.35
N PHE A 346 -15.28 18.69 -7.61
CA PHE A 346 -15.71 17.74 -8.62
C PHE A 346 -15.24 16.30 -8.31
N VAL A 347 -14.01 16.17 -7.79
CA VAL A 347 -13.49 14.87 -7.31
C VAL A 347 -14.35 14.36 -6.17
N ARG A 348 -14.60 15.19 -5.18
CA ARG A 348 -15.41 14.86 -4.00
C ARG A 348 -16.81 14.37 -4.38
N PHE A 349 -17.48 15.04 -5.29
CA PHE A 349 -18.84 14.67 -5.72
C PHE A 349 -18.87 13.59 -6.81
N GLY A 350 -17.89 13.59 -7.71
CA GLY A 350 -17.88 12.71 -8.88
C GLY A 350 -17.23 11.34 -8.68
N MET A 351 -16.48 11.14 -7.61
CA MET A 351 -15.73 9.91 -7.38
C MET A 351 -15.96 9.29 -6.00
N LEU A 352 -16.27 10.09 -4.99
CA LEU A 352 -16.34 9.62 -3.61
C LEU A 352 -17.80 9.61 -3.10
N ALA A 353 -18.13 8.59 -2.33
CA ALA A 353 -19.42 8.46 -1.65
C ALA A 353 -19.25 8.73 -0.15
N LYS A 354 -20.27 9.39 0.44
CA LYS A 354 -20.32 9.57 1.89
C LYS A 354 -20.69 8.26 2.59
N GLY A 355 -20.10 8.03 3.75
CA GLY A 355 -20.41 6.94 4.64
C GLY A 355 -20.08 7.30 6.08
N SER A 356 -20.44 6.41 7.00
CA SER A 356 -20.08 6.49 8.41
C SER A 356 -19.59 5.13 8.90
N THR A 357 -18.66 5.14 9.82
CA THR A 357 -18.20 3.94 10.53
C THR A 357 -19.13 3.62 11.70
N SER A 358 -19.05 2.41 12.23
CA SER A 358 -19.83 2.00 13.41
C SER A 358 -19.52 2.85 14.67
N ASP A 359 -18.33 3.45 14.74
CA ASP A 359 -17.91 4.37 15.80
C ASP A 359 -18.33 5.83 15.55
N GLY A 360 -19.12 6.10 14.51
CA GLY A 360 -19.71 7.42 14.20
C GLY A 360 -18.78 8.36 13.42
N ARG A 361 -17.62 7.92 12.94
CA ARG A 361 -16.78 8.75 12.06
C ARG A 361 -17.37 8.86 10.67
N SER A 362 -17.55 10.07 10.18
CA SER A 362 -17.90 10.34 8.79
C SER A 362 -16.68 10.22 7.88
N TYR A 363 -16.87 9.70 6.68
CA TYR A 363 -15.82 9.61 5.66
C TYR A 363 -16.38 9.80 4.25
N LEU A 364 -15.48 10.14 3.33
CA LEU A 364 -15.67 10.00 1.89
C LEU A 364 -14.87 8.80 1.43
N ARG A 365 -15.47 7.87 0.70
CA ARG A 365 -14.79 6.65 0.22
C ARG A 365 -14.97 6.49 -1.27
N MET A 366 -13.94 5.98 -1.94
CA MET A 366 -14.08 5.48 -3.28
C MET A 366 -14.91 4.20 -3.24
N PRO A 367 -16.15 4.20 -3.77
CA PRO A 367 -17.02 3.05 -3.65
C PRO A 367 -16.44 1.86 -4.42
N PHE A 368 -16.60 0.68 -3.84
CA PHE A 368 -16.54 -0.55 -4.61
C PHE A 368 -17.62 -0.46 -5.69
N ARG A 369 -17.25 -0.21 -6.93
CA ARG A 369 -18.21 -0.34 -8.03
C ARG A 369 -18.48 -1.83 -8.21
N LYS A 370 -19.56 -2.32 -7.56
CA LYS A 370 -20.19 -3.57 -7.97
C LYS A 370 -20.31 -3.46 -9.49
N ALA A 371 -19.68 -4.38 -10.21
CA ALA A 371 -19.89 -4.48 -11.64
C ALA A 371 -21.39 -4.38 -11.87
N LEU A 372 -21.82 -3.33 -12.58
CA LEU A 372 -23.21 -3.16 -12.96
C LEU A 372 -23.67 -4.48 -13.56
N LYS A 373 -24.65 -5.10 -12.89
CA LYS A 373 -25.43 -6.27 -13.29
C LYS A 373 -24.76 -7.26 -14.24
N ARG A 374 -24.64 -8.51 -13.74
CA ARG A 374 -24.47 -9.75 -14.52
C ARG A 374 -23.46 -9.70 -15.65
N ASP A 375 -22.22 -9.87 -15.32
CA ASP A 375 -21.32 -10.66 -16.15
C ASP A 375 -21.32 -12.06 -15.52
N ASP A 376 -21.57 -13.06 -16.32
CA ASP A 376 -21.55 -14.47 -15.97
C ASP A 376 -20.13 -14.89 -15.61
N TRP A 377 -19.72 -14.58 -14.36
CA TRP A 377 -18.43 -14.97 -13.85
C TRP A 377 -18.57 -16.30 -13.12
N GLU A 378 -18.10 -17.33 -13.74
CA GLU A 378 -17.64 -18.52 -13.02
C GLU A 378 -16.15 -18.38 -12.74
N PRO A 379 -15.71 -18.46 -11.46
CA PRO A 379 -14.28 -18.54 -11.17
C PRO A 379 -13.69 -19.74 -11.88
N SER A 380 -12.52 -19.57 -12.51
CA SER A 380 -11.75 -20.71 -13.01
C SER A 380 -11.56 -21.72 -11.89
N ALA A 381 -11.37 -22.99 -12.20
CA ALA A 381 -11.15 -24.05 -11.20
C ALA A 381 -10.00 -23.66 -10.24
N GLU A 382 -8.96 -22.98 -10.74
CA GLU A 382 -7.84 -22.47 -9.96
C GLU A 382 -8.22 -21.29 -9.05
N ALA A 383 -9.04 -20.34 -9.52
CA ALA A 383 -9.54 -19.27 -8.67
C ALA A 383 -10.49 -19.77 -7.58
N LYS A 384 -11.22 -20.89 -7.84
CA LYS A 384 -12.00 -21.63 -6.83
C LYS A 384 -11.07 -22.32 -5.82
N LEU A 385 -9.93 -22.86 -6.28
CA LEU A 385 -8.92 -23.49 -5.40
C LEU A 385 -8.25 -22.46 -4.50
N VAL A 386 -7.80 -21.34 -5.04
CA VAL A 386 -7.19 -20.24 -4.29
C VAL A 386 -8.18 -19.66 -3.29
N ALA A 387 -9.45 -19.42 -3.70
CA ALA A 387 -10.50 -18.95 -2.79
C ALA A 387 -10.85 -20.00 -1.71
N ALA A 388 -10.76 -21.30 -2.02
CA ALA A 388 -10.95 -22.39 -1.06
C ALA A 388 -9.76 -22.50 -0.10
N GLN A 389 -8.54 -22.33 -0.57
CA GLN A 389 -7.34 -22.25 0.27
C GLN A 389 -7.41 -21.06 1.23
N TRP A 390 -7.84 -19.89 0.76
CA TRP A 390 -8.08 -18.72 1.61
C TRP A 390 -9.18 -18.95 2.66
N LYS A 391 -10.24 -19.66 2.33
CA LYS A 391 -11.28 -20.05 3.30
C LYS A 391 -10.76 -21.09 4.29
N ASN A 392 -9.90 -22.00 3.88
CA ASN A 392 -9.30 -23.00 4.75
C ASN A 392 -8.25 -22.41 5.69
N VAL A 393 -7.41 -21.48 5.22
CA VAL A 393 -6.48 -20.73 6.08
C VAL A 393 -7.23 -19.94 7.15
N GLN A 394 -8.40 -19.36 6.82
CA GLN A 394 -9.26 -18.71 7.81
C GLN A 394 -9.98 -19.71 8.76
N ARG A 395 -10.19 -20.96 8.35
CA ARG A 395 -10.85 -22.00 9.18
C ARG A 395 -9.86 -22.79 10.07
N VAL A 396 -8.62 -22.99 9.63
CA VAL A 396 -7.59 -23.69 10.40
C VAL A 396 -7.05 -22.82 11.54
N GLY A 397 -7.11 -21.48 11.43
CA GLY A 397 -6.85 -20.55 12.55
C GLY A 397 -7.92 -20.57 13.66
N GLY A 398 -8.98 -21.36 13.55
CA GLY A 398 -10.12 -21.36 14.46
C GLY A 398 -10.36 -22.62 15.29
N LYS A 399 -9.59 -23.69 15.12
CA LYS A 399 -9.76 -24.93 15.93
C LYS A 399 -8.44 -25.71 16.05
N THR A 400 -7.63 -25.36 17.01
CA THR A 400 -6.77 -26.32 17.68
C THR A 400 -6.88 -26.09 19.18
N SER A 401 -7.86 -26.76 19.79
CA SER A 401 -7.80 -27.10 21.20
C SER A 401 -6.68 -28.12 21.37
N PHE A 402 -5.61 -27.72 22.02
CA PHE A 402 -4.65 -28.68 22.57
C PHE A 402 -5.32 -29.41 23.73
N ASN A 403 -5.67 -30.64 23.54
CA ASN A 403 -5.86 -31.60 24.62
C ASN A 403 -4.45 -32.02 25.13
N SER A 404 -4.13 -31.56 26.32
CA SER A 404 -3.06 -32.13 27.12
C SER A 404 -3.60 -33.40 27.79
N SER A 405 -3.24 -34.56 27.30
CA SER A 405 -3.15 -35.78 28.10
C SER A 405 -2.25 -36.77 27.36
N ASP A 406 -1.33 -37.27 28.15
CA ASP A 406 -0.59 -38.52 28.11
C ASP A 406 0.90 -38.47 27.78
N GLN A 407 1.58 -38.60 28.92
CA GLN A 407 2.91 -39.24 29.21
C GLN A 407 4.17 -38.54 28.78
#